data_367c421a88d24afd6bd5aa98d737592a
#
_entry.id   367c421a88d24afd6bd5aa98d737592a
#
_cell.length_a   1.000
_cell.length_b   1.000
_cell.length_c   1.000
_cell.angle_alpha   90.00
_cell.angle_beta   90.00
_cell.angle_gamma   90.00
#
_symmetry.space_group_name_H-M   'P 1'
#
loop_
_entity.id
_entity.type
_entity.pdbx_description
1 polymer ?
#
loop_
_entity_poly.entity_id
_entity_poly.type
_entity_poly.pdbx_seq_one_letter_code
_entity_poly.pdbx_strand_id
1 'polypeptide(L)'
;MNCCVWLLDRLGMPRRFGAGRFYATRKLLRRIRRSVGKIHFVKPQLSFHFGHGGKAPGEDHLDQIREQAKVIGHLCVVVVIMGVMIFFVHRYTDLDTARTEAEQQTERLAQVMPAAASSSETPYRANGALSILAGYSEENELVGYCVEVQAQGFGGVITMEVGVDLNGQVTGVAVTSHKETAGVGTRAMTPAALSRYVGRYGTLRTTGENAVDAVSGATATSNAITAGVNRALAIVANLDAADGSVDYVDGEV
;
A
#
# COMPACT_ATOMS: atom_id res chain seq x y z
N MET A 1 -2.34 18.35 -29.34
CA MET A 1 -1.13 17.68 -28.80
C MET A 1 -1.16 17.95 -27.31
N ASN A 2 -1.18 16.96 -26.42
CA ASN A 2 -0.91 17.00 -24.97
C ASN A 2 -1.98 16.64 -23.94
N CYS A 3 -3.13 16.07 -24.29
CA CYS A 3 -3.99 15.50 -23.24
C CYS A 3 -3.57 14.07 -22.77
N CYS A 4 -2.94 13.28 -23.64
CA CYS A 4 -2.53 11.91 -23.28
C CYS A 4 -1.27 11.85 -22.41
N VAL A 5 -0.39 12.84 -22.49
CA VAL A 5 0.84 12.89 -21.69
C VAL A 5 0.54 13.27 -20.25
N TRP A 6 -0.45 14.12 -20.02
CA TRP A 6 -0.87 14.56 -18.70
C TRP A 6 -1.59 13.46 -17.89
N LEU A 7 -2.31 12.56 -18.58
CA LEU A 7 -2.99 11.43 -17.94
C LEU A 7 -2.00 10.34 -17.46
N LEU A 8 -0.92 10.12 -18.21
CA LEU A 8 0.10 9.13 -17.87
C LEU A 8 1.01 9.58 -16.71
N ASP A 9 1.19 10.88 -16.55
CA ASP A 9 2.00 11.44 -15.45
C ASP A 9 1.26 11.38 -14.09
N ARG A 10 -0.08 11.34 -14.13
CA ARG A 10 -0.91 11.21 -12.92
C ARG A 10 -1.13 9.77 -12.44
N LEU A 11 -0.88 8.78 -13.31
CA LEU A 11 -1.04 7.35 -12.99
C LEU A 11 0.23 6.69 -12.42
N GLY A 12 1.28 7.46 -12.14
CA GLY A 12 2.47 6.99 -11.40
C GLY A 12 3.24 5.84 -12.09
N MET A 13 3.09 5.65 -13.41
CA MET A 13 3.77 4.54 -14.09
C MET A 13 5.28 4.83 -14.25
N PRO A 14 6.16 3.90 -13.87
CA PRO A 14 7.59 4.08 -13.93
C PRO A 14 8.10 4.24 -15.37
N ARG A 15 8.91 5.27 -15.61
CA ARG A 15 9.52 5.64 -16.91
C ARG A 15 10.57 4.65 -17.44
N ARG A 16 10.63 3.41 -16.96
CA ARG A 16 11.62 2.41 -17.42
C ARG A 16 10.99 1.30 -18.23
N PHE A 17 10.60 1.61 -19.47
CA PHE A 17 10.36 0.58 -20.48
C PHE A 17 11.32 0.79 -21.68
N GLY A 18 12.17 -0.21 -21.90
CA GLY A 18 13.12 -0.23 -23.00
C GLY A 18 12.46 -0.14 -24.37
N ALA A 19 13.18 0.40 -25.34
CA ALA A 19 12.70 0.77 -26.69
C ALA A 19 11.98 -0.32 -27.50
N GLY A 20 12.08 -1.60 -27.13
CA GLY A 20 11.49 -2.73 -27.86
C GLY A 20 9.97 -2.90 -27.70
N ARG A 21 9.37 -2.39 -26.62
CA ARG A 21 7.91 -2.54 -26.36
C ARG A 21 7.05 -1.42 -26.94
N PHE A 22 7.65 -0.32 -27.35
CA PHE A 22 6.92 0.81 -27.94
C PHE A 22 6.36 0.50 -29.34
N TYR A 23 6.89 -0.47 -30.06
CA TYR A 23 6.37 -0.87 -31.38
C TYR A 23 5.06 -1.63 -31.30
N ALA A 24 4.86 -2.45 -30.27
CA ALA A 24 3.62 -3.21 -30.08
C ALA A 24 2.44 -2.30 -29.70
N THR A 25 2.67 -1.31 -28.86
CA THR A 25 1.61 -0.37 -28.43
C THR A 25 1.19 0.58 -29.56
N ARG A 26 2.12 1.01 -30.43
CA ARG A 26 1.78 1.81 -31.62
C ARG A 26 0.90 1.03 -32.62
N LYS A 27 1.13 -0.28 -32.76
CA LYS A 27 0.33 -1.13 -33.65
C LYS A 27 -1.08 -1.36 -33.08
N LEU A 28 -1.20 -1.49 -31.76
CA LEU A 28 -2.47 -1.62 -31.05
C LEU A 28 -3.28 -0.30 -31.12
N LEU A 29 -2.67 0.85 -30.87
CA LEU A 29 -3.29 2.15 -30.96
C LEU A 29 -3.77 2.49 -32.39
N ARG A 30 -3.02 2.06 -33.43
CA ARG A 30 -3.49 2.21 -34.81
C ARG A 30 -4.69 1.30 -35.14
N ARG A 31 -4.78 0.13 -34.52
CA ARG A 31 -5.93 -0.77 -34.67
C ARG A 31 -7.17 -0.21 -33.99
N ILE A 32 -7.02 0.31 -32.78
CA ILE A 32 -8.09 0.99 -32.03
C ILE A 32 -8.58 2.25 -32.79
N ARG A 33 -7.65 3.07 -33.33
CA ARG A 33 -8.00 4.26 -34.11
C ARG A 33 -8.78 3.94 -35.40
N ARG A 34 -8.54 2.78 -36.03
CA ARG A 34 -9.32 2.29 -37.22
C ARG A 34 -10.68 1.76 -36.80
N SER A 35 -10.83 1.19 -35.63
CA SER A 35 -12.11 0.69 -35.11
C SER A 35 -13.03 1.82 -34.63
N VAL A 36 -12.46 2.82 -33.96
CA VAL A 36 -13.20 3.99 -33.46
C VAL A 36 -13.63 4.94 -34.60
N GLY A 37 -12.88 4.95 -35.73
CA GLY A 37 -13.23 5.77 -36.90
C GLY A 37 -14.50 5.33 -37.65
N LYS A 38 -15.12 4.21 -37.26
CA LYS A 38 -16.39 3.72 -37.84
C LYS A 38 -17.62 3.95 -36.95
N ILE A 39 -17.42 4.59 -35.78
CA ILE A 39 -18.55 5.01 -34.96
C ILE A 39 -19.11 6.27 -35.60
N HIS A 40 -20.13 6.11 -36.43
CA HIS A 40 -20.96 7.19 -36.91
C HIS A 40 -21.63 7.84 -35.66
N PHE A 41 -21.12 8.97 -35.25
CA PHE A 41 -21.82 9.83 -34.30
C PHE A 41 -23.08 10.34 -35.04
N VAL A 42 -24.20 9.67 -34.85
CA VAL A 42 -25.50 10.20 -35.25
C VAL A 42 -25.72 11.43 -34.38
N LYS A 43 -25.50 12.61 -34.99
CA LYS A 43 -25.90 13.87 -34.36
C LYS A 43 -27.42 13.80 -34.09
N PRO A 44 -27.88 13.96 -32.84
CA PRO A 44 -29.29 14.12 -32.61
C PRO A 44 -29.72 15.41 -33.30
N GLN A 45 -30.43 15.30 -34.42
CA GLN A 45 -31.13 16.44 -35.03
C GLN A 45 -32.34 16.72 -34.14
N LEU A 46 -32.18 17.62 -33.18
CA LEU A 46 -33.32 18.24 -32.54
C LEU A 46 -33.95 19.25 -33.56
N SER A 47 -34.79 18.73 -34.44
CA SER A 47 -35.67 19.56 -35.24
C SER A 47 -36.97 19.75 -34.45
N PHE A 48 -37.10 20.92 -33.84
CA PHE A 48 -38.38 21.37 -33.34
C PHE A 48 -39.26 21.75 -34.56
N HIS A 49 -40.11 20.82 -34.98
CA HIS A 49 -41.14 21.06 -35.98
C HIS A 49 -42.42 21.42 -35.23
N PHE A 50 -42.76 22.74 -35.20
CA PHE A 50 -44.10 23.21 -34.89
C PHE A 50 -44.95 22.98 -36.18
N GLY A 51 -45.64 21.87 -36.26
CA GLY A 51 -46.58 21.57 -37.35
C GLY A 51 -47.99 21.51 -36.76
N HIS A 52 -48.80 22.50 -37.14
CA HIS A 52 -50.27 22.48 -36.99
C HIS A 52 -50.85 21.37 -37.88
N GLY A 53 -51.54 20.39 -37.29
CA GLY A 53 -52.29 19.41 -38.02
C GLY A 53 -52.88 18.40 -37.02
N GLY A 54 -54.14 18.58 -36.63
CA GLY A 54 -54.84 17.77 -35.65
C GLY A 54 -54.98 16.31 -36.10
N LYS A 55 -54.41 15.42 -35.31
CA LYS A 55 -54.78 14.01 -35.18
C LYS A 55 -55.08 13.73 -33.71
N ALA A 56 -55.97 12.78 -33.45
CA ALA A 56 -56.44 12.42 -32.13
C ALA A 56 -55.31 12.22 -31.11
N PRO A 57 -55.42 12.72 -29.85
CA PRO A 57 -54.32 12.80 -28.89
C PRO A 57 -54.05 11.50 -28.15
N GLY A 58 -53.89 10.39 -28.84
CA GLY A 58 -53.73 9.08 -28.21
C GLY A 58 -52.57 8.21 -28.77
N GLU A 59 -52.28 8.29 -30.05
CA GLU A 59 -51.31 7.36 -30.67
C GLU A 59 -49.88 7.97 -30.68
N ASP A 60 -49.75 9.26 -30.89
CA ASP A 60 -48.44 9.93 -31.00
C ASP A 60 -47.69 9.95 -29.68
N HIS A 61 -48.43 9.91 -28.56
CA HIS A 61 -47.82 9.91 -27.21
C HIS A 61 -47.17 8.55 -26.86
N LEU A 62 -47.73 7.46 -27.33
CA LEU A 62 -47.20 6.10 -27.10
C LEU A 62 -45.94 5.84 -27.92
N ASP A 63 -45.85 6.35 -29.12
CA ASP A 63 -44.64 6.22 -29.94
C ASP A 63 -43.49 7.09 -29.43
N GLN A 64 -43.76 8.28 -28.91
CA GLN A 64 -42.78 9.12 -28.24
C GLN A 64 -42.22 8.45 -26.98
N ILE A 65 -43.08 7.83 -26.17
CA ILE A 65 -42.64 7.08 -24.97
C ILE A 65 -41.78 5.86 -25.37
N ARG A 66 -42.12 5.16 -26.44
CA ARG A 66 -41.32 4.03 -26.96
C ARG A 66 -39.94 4.44 -27.42
N GLU A 67 -39.80 5.55 -28.14
CA GLU A 67 -38.51 6.05 -28.59
C GLU A 67 -37.63 6.51 -27.41
N GLN A 68 -38.22 7.20 -26.45
CA GLN A 68 -37.52 7.60 -25.22
C GLN A 68 -37.10 6.38 -24.38
N ALA A 69 -37.95 5.37 -24.28
CA ALA A 69 -37.64 4.13 -23.58
C ALA A 69 -36.45 3.35 -24.21
N LYS A 70 -36.34 3.37 -25.54
CA LYS A 70 -35.18 2.78 -26.24
C LYS A 70 -33.87 3.50 -25.90
N VAL A 71 -33.88 4.84 -25.87
CA VAL A 71 -32.70 5.65 -25.52
C VAL A 71 -32.27 5.38 -24.08
N ILE A 72 -33.26 5.38 -23.15
CA ILE A 72 -33.02 5.08 -21.73
C ILE A 72 -32.49 3.63 -21.59
N GLY A 73 -33.06 2.66 -22.32
CA GLY A 73 -32.61 1.29 -22.30
C GLY A 73 -31.14 1.14 -22.74
N HIS A 74 -30.74 1.81 -23.81
CA HIS A 74 -29.33 1.81 -24.22
C HIS A 74 -28.40 2.43 -23.18
N LEU A 75 -28.83 3.54 -22.55
CA LEU A 75 -28.05 4.16 -21.48
C LEU A 75 -27.86 3.23 -20.28
N CYS A 76 -28.94 2.54 -19.86
CA CYS A 76 -28.89 1.55 -18.77
C CYS A 76 -27.94 0.39 -19.10
N VAL A 77 -27.96 -0.12 -20.33
CA VAL A 77 -27.05 -1.19 -20.77
C VAL A 77 -25.59 -0.73 -20.68
N VAL A 78 -25.28 0.48 -21.13
CA VAL A 78 -23.91 1.02 -21.05
C VAL A 78 -23.46 1.16 -19.58
N VAL A 79 -24.34 1.66 -18.70
CA VAL A 79 -24.02 1.79 -17.27
C VAL A 79 -23.77 0.42 -16.63
N VAL A 80 -24.58 -0.58 -16.96
CA VAL A 80 -24.40 -1.95 -16.47
C VAL A 80 -23.07 -2.54 -16.95
N ILE A 81 -22.73 -2.39 -18.24
CA ILE A 81 -21.46 -2.88 -18.79
C ILE A 81 -20.28 -2.20 -18.09
N MET A 82 -20.33 -0.87 -17.89
CA MET A 82 -19.31 -0.13 -17.15
C MET A 82 -19.19 -0.62 -15.70
N GLY A 83 -20.30 -0.82 -15.01
CA GLY A 83 -20.31 -1.35 -13.65
C GLY A 83 -19.71 -2.74 -13.53
N VAL A 84 -20.05 -3.64 -14.45
CA VAL A 84 -19.48 -4.98 -14.54
C VAL A 84 -17.98 -4.93 -14.82
N MET A 85 -17.55 -4.05 -15.72
CA MET A 85 -16.14 -3.89 -16.06
C MET A 85 -15.33 -3.38 -14.86
N ILE A 86 -15.86 -2.38 -14.11
CA ILE A 86 -15.24 -1.86 -12.88
C ILE A 86 -15.19 -2.96 -11.82
N PHE A 87 -16.25 -3.73 -11.65
CA PHE A 87 -16.30 -4.84 -10.70
C PHE A 87 -15.23 -5.90 -11.01
N PHE A 88 -15.06 -6.27 -12.27
CA PHE A 88 -14.02 -7.22 -12.66
C PHE A 88 -12.61 -6.66 -12.42
N VAL A 89 -12.36 -5.40 -12.79
CA VAL A 89 -11.06 -4.76 -12.54
C VAL A 89 -10.76 -4.73 -11.05
N HIS A 90 -11.71 -4.33 -10.21
CA HIS A 90 -11.54 -4.30 -8.76
C HIS A 90 -11.24 -5.70 -8.20
N ARG A 91 -11.99 -6.70 -8.64
CA ARG A 91 -11.79 -8.09 -8.22
C ARG A 91 -10.40 -8.66 -8.58
N TYR A 92 -9.89 -8.32 -9.77
CA TYR A 92 -8.55 -8.73 -10.20
C TYR A 92 -7.46 -7.98 -9.42
N THR A 93 -7.64 -6.68 -9.19
CA THR A 93 -6.66 -5.86 -8.48
C THR A 93 -6.52 -6.28 -7.01
N ASP A 94 -7.62 -6.58 -6.33
CA ASP A 94 -7.61 -7.02 -4.93
C ASP A 94 -6.82 -8.32 -4.72
N LEU A 95 -6.92 -9.27 -5.66
CA LEU A 95 -6.21 -10.55 -5.58
C LEU A 95 -4.69 -10.37 -5.76
N ASP A 96 -4.26 -9.50 -6.67
CA ASP A 96 -2.85 -9.22 -6.91
C ASP A 96 -2.24 -8.43 -5.74
N THR A 97 -2.98 -7.49 -5.16
CA THR A 97 -2.52 -6.69 -4.03
C THR A 97 -2.30 -7.55 -2.79
N ALA A 98 -3.27 -8.38 -2.41
CA ALA A 98 -3.17 -9.26 -1.25
C ALA A 98 -2.00 -10.26 -1.36
N ARG A 99 -1.76 -10.79 -2.58
CA ARG A 99 -0.63 -11.68 -2.82
C ARG A 99 0.72 -10.98 -2.70
N THR A 100 0.81 -9.77 -3.26
CA THR A 100 2.03 -8.95 -3.19
C THR A 100 2.32 -8.51 -1.76
N GLU A 101 1.31 -8.17 -0.98
CA GLU A 101 1.45 -7.80 0.44
C GLU A 101 1.95 -8.99 1.28
N ALA A 102 1.40 -10.19 1.06
CA ALA A 102 1.83 -11.40 1.77
C ALA A 102 3.29 -11.78 1.41
N GLU A 103 3.68 -11.70 0.13
CA GLU A 103 5.04 -11.94 -0.31
C GLU A 103 6.02 -10.92 0.31
N GLN A 104 5.67 -9.63 0.30
CA GLN A 104 6.46 -8.58 0.93
C GLN A 104 6.55 -8.70 2.45
N GLN A 105 5.49 -9.16 3.10
CA GLN A 105 5.50 -9.39 4.55
C GLN A 105 6.44 -10.55 4.91
N THR A 106 6.42 -11.63 4.13
CA THR A 106 7.35 -12.76 4.31
C THR A 106 8.80 -12.35 4.07
N GLU A 107 9.08 -11.57 3.03
CA GLU A 107 10.44 -11.06 2.76
C GLU A 107 10.93 -10.12 3.88
N ARG A 108 10.06 -9.25 4.41
CA ARG A 108 10.38 -8.38 5.54
C ARG A 108 10.64 -9.18 6.82
N LEU A 109 9.80 -10.17 7.10
CA LEU A 109 9.99 -11.04 8.25
C LEU A 109 11.35 -11.75 8.17
N ALA A 110 11.71 -12.33 7.03
CA ALA A 110 13.00 -12.96 6.83
C ALA A 110 14.18 -11.98 6.98
N GLN A 111 13.99 -10.71 6.64
CA GLN A 111 15.00 -9.66 6.82
C GLN A 111 15.14 -9.24 8.29
N VAL A 112 14.01 -9.16 9.03
CA VAL A 112 13.96 -8.68 10.40
C VAL A 112 14.24 -9.84 11.39
N MET A 113 13.78 -11.04 11.07
CA MET A 113 13.93 -12.23 11.91
C MET A 113 14.28 -13.46 11.06
N PRO A 114 15.54 -13.61 10.64
CA PRO A 114 15.95 -14.67 9.71
C PRO A 114 15.79 -16.10 10.30
N ALA A 115 15.66 -16.23 11.61
CA ALA A 115 15.42 -17.51 12.28
C ALA A 115 13.94 -17.92 12.31
N ALA A 116 13.01 -17.03 11.95
CA ALA A 116 11.59 -17.32 11.93
C ALA A 116 11.16 -17.83 10.54
N ALA A 117 10.54 -19.01 10.51
CA ALA A 117 9.92 -19.57 9.30
C ALA A 117 8.47 -19.14 9.14
N SER A 118 7.79 -18.81 10.23
CA SER A 118 6.41 -18.34 10.25
C SER A 118 6.18 -17.26 11.31
N SER A 119 5.13 -16.49 11.17
CA SER A 119 4.72 -15.51 12.17
C SER A 119 3.22 -15.59 12.45
N SER A 120 2.85 -15.29 13.68
CA SER A 120 1.47 -15.19 14.12
C SER A 120 1.26 -13.86 14.82
N GLU A 121 0.14 -13.19 14.55
CA GLU A 121 -0.22 -11.99 15.29
C GLU A 121 -0.52 -12.35 16.74
N THR A 122 0.10 -11.63 17.67
CA THR A 122 -0.14 -11.84 19.10
C THR A 122 -1.34 -11.04 19.56
N PRO A 123 -2.12 -11.55 20.53
CA PRO A 123 -3.20 -10.76 21.13
C PRO A 123 -2.67 -9.63 22.01
N TYR A 124 -1.37 -9.59 22.25
CA TYR A 124 -0.75 -8.57 23.12
C TYR A 124 -0.72 -7.21 22.43
N ARG A 125 -1.22 -6.21 23.13
CA ARG A 125 -1.13 -4.80 22.72
C ARG A 125 -0.29 -4.04 23.76
N ALA A 126 0.78 -3.42 23.28
CA ALA A 126 1.63 -2.60 24.12
C ALA A 126 1.55 -1.12 23.68
N ASN A 127 1.55 -0.21 24.63
CA ASN A 127 1.57 1.22 24.35
C ASN A 127 2.85 1.57 23.55
N GLY A 128 2.64 2.07 22.32
CA GLY A 128 3.74 2.46 21.44
C GLY A 128 4.10 1.42 20.37
N ALA A 129 3.50 0.23 20.38
CA ALA A 129 3.52 -0.68 19.24
C ALA A 129 2.27 -0.49 18.37
N LEU A 130 2.42 -0.63 17.06
CA LEU A 130 1.31 -0.74 16.11
C LEU A 130 0.84 -2.19 16.00
N SER A 131 1.80 -3.11 15.93
CA SER A 131 1.55 -4.55 15.90
C SER A 131 2.69 -5.31 16.58
N ILE A 132 2.41 -6.50 17.09
CA ILE A 132 3.38 -7.42 17.65
C ILE A 132 3.11 -8.80 17.04
N LEU A 133 4.12 -9.32 16.33
CA LEU A 133 4.09 -10.65 15.73
C LEU A 133 5.03 -11.57 16.49
N ALA A 134 4.57 -12.76 16.86
CA ALA A 134 5.43 -13.81 17.36
C ALA A 134 6.02 -14.58 16.18
N GLY A 135 7.33 -14.75 16.16
CA GLY A 135 8.06 -15.53 15.16
C GLY A 135 8.31 -16.95 15.64
N TYR A 136 8.06 -17.93 14.77
CA TYR A 136 8.24 -19.35 15.07
C TYR A 136 9.22 -19.99 14.09
N SER A 137 10.04 -20.92 14.57
CA SER A 137 10.94 -21.73 13.74
C SER A 137 10.16 -22.73 12.88
N GLU A 138 10.87 -23.51 12.04
CA GLU A 138 10.27 -24.63 11.28
C GLU A 138 9.70 -25.71 12.20
N GLU A 139 10.26 -25.86 13.40
CA GLU A 139 9.79 -26.81 14.44
C GLU A 139 8.62 -26.25 15.27
N ASN A 140 8.10 -25.05 14.89
CA ASN A 140 7.03 -24.35 15.60
C ASN A 140 7.41 -23.92 17.04
N GLU A 141 8.70 -23.67 17.27
CA GLU A 141 9.20 -23.11 18.52
C GLU A 141 9.25 -21.57 18.41
N LEU A 142 8.90 -20.88 19.49
CA LEU A 142 8.97 -19.42 19.54
C LEU A 142 10.46 -18.98 19.49
N VAL A 143 10.79 -18.16 18.51
CA VAL A 143 12.16 -17.65 18.29
C VAL A 143 12.31 -16.22 18.83
N GLY A 144 11.24 -15.45 18.83
CA GLY A 144 11.23 -14.06 19.28
C GLY A 144 10.00 -13.31 18.81
N TYR A 145 10.07 -11.99 18.87
CA TYR A 145 8.98 -11.10 18.53
C TYR A 145 9.41 -10.07 17.49
N CYS A 146 8.54 -9.79 16.54
CA CYS A 146 8.66 -8.67 15.60
C CYS A 146 7.68 -7.58 16.02
N VAL A 147 8.19 -6.41 16.39
CA VAL A 147 7.39 -5.29 16.89
C VAL A 147 7.40 -4.16 15.88
N GLU A 148 6.22 -3.76 15.42
CA GLU A 148 6.07 -2.58 14.58
C GLU A 148 5.90 -1.34 15.46
N VAL A 149 6.82 -0.40 15.32
CA VAL A 149 6.85 0.84 16.11
C VAL A 149 6.95 2.07 15.22
N GLN A 150 6.54 3.21 15.78
CA GLN A 150 6.70 4.52 15.16
C GLN A 150 7.67 5.39 15.96
N ALA A 151 8.48 6.14 15.23
CA ALA A 151 9.34 7.17 15.81
C ALA A 151 9.26 8.46 15.00
N GLN A 152 9.41 9.61 15.67
CA GLN A 152 9.42 10.90 15.01
C GLN A 152 10.79 11.18 14.43
N GLY A 153 10.90 11.16 13.09
CA GLY A 153 12.10 11.56 12.37
C GLY A 153 12.18 13.07 12.14
N PHE A 154 13.08 13.48 11.24
CA PHE A 154 13.24 14.88 10.84
C PHE A 154 12.13 15.34 9.87
N GLY A 155 11.85 14.55 8.83
CA GLY A 155 10.83 14.85 7.82
C GLY A 155 9.43 14.41 8.20
N GLY A 156 9.29 13.55 9.20
CA GLY A 156 8.00 13.05 9.67
C GLY A 156 8.12 11.73 10.42
N VAL A 157 6.98 11.05 10.57
CA VAL A 157 6.93 9.76 11.24
C VAL A 157 7.62 8.70 10.40
N ILE A 158 8.44 7.87 11.04
CA ILE A 158 9.08 6.69 10.52
C ILE A 158 8.41 5.49 11.17
N THR A 159 7.87 4.59 10.38
CA THR A 159 7.36 3.30 10.84
C THR A 159 8.39 2.23 10.54
N MET A 160 8.70 1.38 11.52
CA MET A 160 9.72 0.36 11.39
C MET A 160 9.30 -0.92 12.11
N GLU A 161 9.72 -2.05 11.56
CA GLU A 161 9.64 -3.37 12.17
C GLU A 161 11.00 -3.70 12.81
N VAL A 162 10.97 -4.12 14.06
CA VAL A 162 12.15 -4.50 14.83
C VAL A 162 11.97 -5.92 15.34
N GLY A 163 12.86 -6.83 14.91
CA GLY A 163 12.93 -8.19 15.43
C GLY A 163 13.76 -8.21 16.70
N VAL A 164 13.28 -8.91 17.70
CA VAL A 164 13.96 -9.12 18.98
C VAL A 164 13.85 -10.60 19.34
N ASP A 165 14.97 -11.23 19.64
CA ASP A 165 14.98 -12.62 20.10
C ASP A 165 14.57 -12.75 21.58
N LEU A 166 14.45 -14.01 22.05
CA LEU A 166 14.09 -14.30 23.43
C LEU A 166 15.17 -13.87 24.47
N ASN A 167 16.37 -13.52 24.00
CA ASN A 167 17.44 -12.97 24.86
C ASN A 167 17.41 -11.44 24.92
N GLY A 168 16.43 -10.80 24.30
CA GLY A 168 16.33 -9.35 24.21
C GLY A 168 17.35 -8.70 23.27
N GLN A 169 17.88 -9.47 22.28
CA GLN A 169 18.78 -8.94 21.26
C GLN A 169 18.04 -8.62 19.97
N VAL A 170 18.42 -7.53 19.34
CA VAL A 170 17.88 -7.15 18.02
C VAL A 170 18.36 -8.12 16.96
N THR A 171 17.44 -8.80 16.29
CA THR A 171 17.74 -9.72 15.18
C THR A 171 17.77 -9.00 13.83
N GLY A 172 16.99 -7.94 13.69
CA GLY A 172 16.95 -7.13 12.48
C GLY A 172 16.07 -5.88 12.64
N VAL A 173 16.24 -4.93 11.73
CA VAL A 173 15.44 -3.70 11.66
C VAL A 173 15.10 -3.45 10.20
N ALA A 174 13.81 -3.23 9.90
CA ALA A 174 13.33 -2.84 8.59
C ALA A 174 12.45 -1.59 8.71
N VAL A 175 12.61 -0.62 7.80
CA VAL A 175 11.74 0.56 7.73
C VAL A 175 10.62 0.26 6.73
N THR A 176 9.38 0.30 7.20
CA THR A 176 8.18 0.01 6.40
C THR A 176 7.61 1.27 5.74
N SER A 177 7.66 2.41 6.45
CA SER A 177 7.16 3.68 5.92
C SER A 177 7.94 4.86 6.50
N HIS A 178 8.16 5.89 5.69
CA HIS A 178 8.82 7.11 6.14
C HIS A 178 8.42 8.33 5.28
N LYS A 179 8.60 9.52 5.85
CA LYS A 179 8.45 10.82 5.15
C LYS A 179 9.77 11.62 5.14
N GLU A 180 10.90 10.92 5.27
CA GLU A 180 12.22 11.54 5.29
C GLU A 180 12.67 12.06 3.92
N THR A 181 13.51 13.08 3.91
CA THR A 181 14.08 13.65 2.69
C THR A 181 15.03 12.66 2.04
N ALA A 182 14.79 12.37 0.74
CA ALA A 182 15.64 11.50 -0.05
C ALA A 182 17.08 12.02 -0.12
N GLY A 183 18.07 11.12 0.07
CA GLY A 183 19.49 11.46 0.06
C GLY A 183 20.02 12.11 1.36
N VAL A 184 19.13 12.48 2.29
CA VAL A 184 19.49 13.02 3.62
C VAL A 184 19.08 12.01 4.69
N GLY A 185 17.82 12.00 5.11
CA GLY A 185 17.30 11.09 6.13
C GLY A 185 17.38 9.63 5.71
N THR A 186 17.09 9.32 4.44
CA THR A 186 17.15 7.96 3.90
C THR A 186 18.53 7.30 3.98
N ARG A 187 19.61 8.07 4.19
CA ARG A 187 20.96 7.52 4.41
C ARG A 187 21.05 6.70 5.70
N ALA A 188 20.27 7.04 6.72
CA ALA A 188 20.19 6.28 7.98
C ALA A 188 19.35 5.00 7.86
N MET A 189 18.61 4.83 6.76
CA MET A 189 17.72 3.69 6.52
C MET A 189 18.32 2.67 5.54
N THR A 190 19.57 2.84 5.15
CA THR A 190 20.27 1.88 4.28
C THR A 190 20.50 0.55 5.03
N PRO A 191 20.49 -0.61 4.36
CA PRO A 191 20.78 -1.89 5.00
C PRO A 191 22.06 -1.88 5.84
N ALA A 192 23.13 -1.20 5.37
CA ALA A 192 24.37 -1.06 6.08
C ALA A 192 24.27 -0.19 7.36
N ALA A 193 23.34 0.77 7.41
CA ALA A 193 23.10 1.54 8.61
C ALA A 193 22.22 0.77 9.61
N LEU A 194 21.20 0.07 9.13
CA LEU A 194 20.29 -0.72 9.96
C LEU A 194 20.96 -1.98 10.55
N SER A 195 21.90 -2.60 9.83
CA SER A 195 22.64 -3.77 10.34
C SER A 195 23.49 -3.47 11.58
N ARG A 196 23.79 -2.20 11.88
CA ARG A 196 24.51 -1.81 13.11
C ARG A 196 23.74 -2.06 14.40
N TYR A 197 22.42 -2.21 14.29
CA TYR A 197 21.54 -2.51 15.42
C TYR A 197 21.48 -4.01 15.73
N VAL A 198 21.80 -4.87 14.76
CA VAL A 198 21.74 -6.34 14.92
C VAL A 198 22.70 -6.81 16.00
N GLY A 199 22.24 -7.70 16.88
CA GLY A 199 22.96 -8.24 18.01
C GLY A 199 23.11 -7.26 19.20
N ARG A 200 22.51 -6.07 19.10
CA ARG A 200 22.48 -5.10 20.22
C ARG A 200 21.34 -5.44 21.17
N TYR A 201 21.53 -5.07 22.45
CA TYR A 201 20.56 -5.30 23.52
C TYR A 201 20.55 -4.13 24.51
N GLY A 202 19.52 -4.07 25.35
CA GLY A 202 19.37 -3.01 26.36
C GLY A 202 19.10 -1.65 25.76
N THR A 203 19.40 -0.58 26.49
CA THR A 203 19.16 0.79 26.03
C THR A 203 20.28 1.27 25.12
N LEU A 204 19.96 1.49 23.85
CA LEU A 204 20.90 1.99 22.84
C LEU A 204 20.93 3.52 22.84
N ARG A 205 22.08 4.06 22.48
CA ARG A 205 22.31 5.51 22.34
C ARG A 205 23.07 5.78 21.04
N THR A 206 23.07 7.01 20.60
CA THR A 206 23.88 7.44 19.44
C THR A 206 25.26 7.95 19.84
N THR A 207 25.53 8.08 21.14
CA THR A 207 26.83 8.46 21.70
C THR A 207 27.04 7.82 23.08
N GLY A 208 28.27 7.50 23.46
CA GLY A 208 28.63 6.93 24.73
C GLY A 208 28.63 5.39 24.76
N GLU A 209 28.39 4.81 25.93
CA GLU A 209 28.28 3.38 26.11
C GLU A 209 27.07 2.82 25.37
N ASN A 210 27.22 1.65 24.79
CA ASN A 210 26.21 0.98 23.94
C ASN A 210 25.74 1.87 22.77
N ALA A 211 26.69 2.61 22.18
CA ALA A 211 26.41 3.50 21.07
C ALA A 211 26.26 2.75 19.75
N VAL A 212 25.27 3.18 18.98
CA VAL A 212 25.14 2.88 17.54
C VAL A 212 25.45 4.17 16.80
N ASP A 213 26.54 4.17 16.02
CA ASP A 213 27.02 5.37 15.34
C ASP A 213 25.95 5.98 14.45
N ALA A 214 25.61 7.23 14.69
CA ALA A 214 24.72 7.99 13.84
C ALA A 214 25.34 8.22 12.45
N VAL A 215 24.51 8.18 11.43
CA VAL A 215 24.93 8.47 10.05
C VAL A 215 25.15 9.96 9.90
N SER A 216 26.35 10.37 9.50
CA SER A 216 26.71 11.77 9.28
C SER A 216 25.75 12.43 8.26
N GLY A 217 25.17 13.58 8.65
CA GLY A 217 24.16 14.28 7.88
C GLY A 217 22.74 13.71 7.97
N ALA A 218 22.54 12.62 8.77
CA ALA A 218 21.23 12.04 9.05
C ALA A 218 21.04 11.77 10.55
N THR A 219 21.65 12.57 11.42
CA THR A 219 21.68 12.35 12.87
C THR A 219 20.28 12.33 13.49
N ALA A 220 19.41 13.24 13.06
CA ALA A 220 18.04 13.29 13.57
C ALA A 220 17.27 12.00 13.23
N THR A 221 17.39 11.51 12.00
CA THR A 221 16.79 10.25 11.56
C THR A 221 17.42 9.05 12.28
N SER A 222 18.74 9.04 12.48
CA SER A 222 19.44 7.99 13.25
C SER A 222 18.94 7.95 14.70
N ASN A 223 18.77 9.11 15.35
CA ASN A 223 18.21 9.20 16.69
C ASN A 223 16.77 8.66 16.76
N ALA A 224 15.96 8.96 15.73
CA ALA A 224 14.60 8.46 15.65
C ALA A 224 14.57 6.93 15.51
N ILE A 225 15.42 6.35 14.67
CA ILE A 225 15.55 4.89 14.53
C ILE A 225 15.99 4.27 15.86
N THR A 226 17.02 4.83 16.51
CA THR A 226 17.48 4.36 17.83
C THR A 226 16.36 4.41 18.86
N ALA A 227 15.57 5.47 18.90
CA ALA A 227 14.42 5.59 19.80
C ALA A 227 13.33 4.54 19.51
N GLY A 228 13.07 4.24 18.23
CA GLY A 228 12.15 3.19 17.82
C GLY A 228 12.64 1.80 18.25
N VAL A 229 13.91 1.49 18.02
CA VAL A 229 14.52 0.22 18.44
C VAL A 229 14.47 0.07 19.95
N ASN A 230 14.80 1.11 20.73
CA ASN A 230 14.69 1.08 22.18
C ASN A 230 13.27 0.83 22.67
N ARG A 231 12.27 1.40 21.98
CA ARG A 231 10.86 1.17 22.28
C ARG A 231 10.48 -0.29 22.06
N ALA A 232 10.90 -0.89 20.94
CA ALA A 232 10.65 -2.28 20.66
C ALA A 232 11.30 -3.22 21.69
N LEU A 233 12.58 -2.96 22.06
CA LEU A 233 13.29 -3.71 23.11
C LEU A 233 12.58 -3.61 24.47
N ALA A 234 12.09 -2.42 24.84
CA ALA A 234 11.36 -2.23 26.08
C ALA A 234 10.01 -2.96 26.08
N ILE A 235 9.31 -3.00 24.93
CA ILE A 235 8.04 -3.73 24.77
C ILE A 235 8.28 -5.22 24.96
N VAL A 236 9.28 -5.81 24.28
CA VAL A 236 9.58 -7.23 24.38
C VAL A 236 10.03 -7.60 25.78
N ALA A 237 10.89 -6.80 26.42
CA ALA A 237 11.30 -7.04 27.81
C ALA A 237 10.11 -7.04 28.79
N ASN A 238 9.08 -6.24 28.55
CA ASN A 238 7.86 -6.26 29.34
C ASN A 238 6.98 -7.49 29.05
N LEU A 239 6.98 -8.01 27.82
CA LEU A 239 6.28 -9.25 27.47
C LEU A 239 6.88 -10.44 28.17
N ASP A 240 8.23 -10.54 28.20
CA ASP A 240 8.95 -11.61 28.89
C ASP A 240 8.76 -11.53 30.42
N ALA A 241 8.73 -10.32 31.00
CA ALA A 241 8.53 -10.12 32.42
C ALA A 241 7.09 -10.40 32.89
N ALA A 242 6.12 -10.33 31.98
CA ALA A 242 4.71 -10.50 32.34
C ALA A 242 4.28 -11.97 32.51
N ASP A 243 5.14 -12.96 32.23
CA ASP A 243 4.89 -14.41 32.39
C ASP A 243 3.38 -14.78 32.33
N GLY A 244 2.71 -14.37 31.27
CA GLY A 244 1.32 -14.73 31.02
C GLY A 244 0.24 -13.91 31.73
N SER A 245 0.57 -12.89 32.51
CA SER A 245 -0.41 -11.96 33.11
C SER A 245 -0.29 -10.56 32.52
N VAL A 246 -0.62 -10.43 31.24
CA VAL A 246 -0.84 -9.12 30.64
C VAL A 246 -2.27 -8.72 30.98
N ASP A 247 -2.42 -7.63 31.75
CA ASP A 247 -3.73 -7.02 31.97
C ASP A 247 -4.36 -6.70 30.60
N TYR A 248 -5.43 -7.42 30.32
CA TYR A 248 -6.27 -7.24 29.15
C TYR A 248 -6.92 -5.87 29.30
N VAL A 249 -6.35 -4.85 28.69
CA VAL A 249 -7.05 -3.57 28.56
C VAL A 249 -8.04 -3.76 27.41
N ASP A 250 -9.26 -4.14 27.75
CA ASP A 250 -10.39 -4.09 26.84
C ASP A 250 -10.48 -2.66 26.30
N GLY A 251 -10.06 -2.51 25.05
CA GLY A 251 -10.22 -1.27 24.32
C GLY A 251 -11.68 -1.11 23.97
N GLU A 252 -12.44 -0.45 24.81
CA GLU A 252 -13.73 0.12 24.41
C GLU A 252 -13.49 1.11 23.27
N VAL A 253 -14.33 0.97 22.25
CA VAL A 253 -14.52 1.66 20.98
C VAL A 253 -14.57 3.19 21.10
#